data_05f795573c60f038e02953e93ac66c03
#
_entry.id   05f795573c60f038e02953e93ac66c03
#
_cell.length_a   1.000
_cell.length_b   1.000
_cell.length_c   1.000
_cell.angle_alpha   90.00
_cell.angle_beta   90.00
_cell.angle_gamma   90.00
#
_symmetry.space_group_name_H-M   'P 1'
#
loop_
_entity.id
_entity.type
_entity.pdbx_description
1 polymer ?
#
loop_
_entity_poly.entity_id
_entity_poly.type
_entity_poly.pdbx_seq_one_letter_code
_entity_poly.pdbx_strand_id
1 'polypeptide(L)'
;MIEPVRDLKTIERWMQAVITDPAGLQAGLASEAARQYIDVSGDDLEQVVTRSHALTAAGRLAIYSHSYFARLQECLRAEFPVLLHALGEKLFNLFTFEYLKHYPSRSYTLNHLGENFARYLAETRPDNDVPLNARESWPDFIIDLATLERAFSEVFDGPGVEDRQILDAGQLLTIGQLHEARFLPVVCLKLLSFRYPISQYFRAVRNREDPALPQATDTFLAMTRRSYTVLIHELTGQQYDLLRALVAGQSLNQGVDALAKTTGDDSQNLIPTALDWIEDWANKGFFAGFELGVRESENKLTLSRRPET
;
A
#
# COMPACT_ATOMS: atom_id res chain seq x y z
N MET A 1 4.82 54.37 12.43
CA MET A 1 4.24 53.60 11.31
C MET A 1 3.65 52.35 11.93
N ILE A 2 2.36 52.12 11.81
CA ILE A 2 1.72 50.87 12.24
C ILE A 2 2.16 49.84 11.19
N GLU A 3 3.02 48.86 11.57
CA GLU A 3 3.32 47.73 10.71
C GLU A 3 2.01 47.08 10.26
N PRO A 4 1.88 46.71 8.98
CA PRO A 4 0.67 46.03 8.52
C PRO A 4 0.49 44.75 9.34
N VAL A 5 -0.69 44.59 9.95
CA VAL A 5 -1.10 43.39 10.64
C VAL A 5 -0.91 42.25 9.63
N ARG A 6 0.08 41.38 9.86
CA ARG A 6 0.35 40.25 8.99
C ARG A 6 -0.89 39.36 8.95
N ASP A 7 -1.32 39.03 7.73
CA ASP A 7 -2.46 38.14 7.51
C ASP A 7 -2.22 36.78 8.17
N LEU A 8 -3.23 36.25 8.85
CA LEU A 8 -3.17 34.95 9.56
C LEU A 8 -2.65 33.81 8.65
N LYS A 9 -3.13 33.80 7.41
CA LYS A 9 -2.72 32.78 6.43
C LYS A 9 -1.22 32.84 6.09
N THR A 10 -0.65 34.03 6.08
CA THR A 10 0.79 34.22 5.89
C THR A 10 1.58 33.72 7.09
N ILE A 11 1.10 33.96 8.31
CA ILE A 11 1.72 33.45 9.54
C ILE A 11 1.64 31.91 9.58
N GLU A 12 0.49 31.35 9.26
CA GLU A 12 0.30 29.89 9.24
C GLU A 12 1.24 29.20 8.25
N ARG A 13 1.39 29.72 7.03
CA ARG A 13 2.30 29.18 6.02
C ARG A 13 3.76 29.31 6.43
N TRP A 14 4.13 30.44 6.98
CA TRP A 14 5.46 30.63 7.53
C TRP A 14 5.74 29.63 8.65
N MET A 15 4.83 29.51 9.62
CA MET A 15 4.97 28.59 10.73
C MET A 15 5.08 27.15 10.23
N GLN A 16 4.24 26.76 9.26
CA GLN A 16 4.32 25.45 8.64
C GLN A 16 5.69 25.21 8.03
N ALA A 17 6.21 26.12 7.21
CA ALA A 17 7.54 25.99 6.61
C ALA A 17 8.64 25.83 7.66
N VAL A 18 8.55 26.58 8.77
CA VAL A 18 9.53 26.54 9.87
C VAL A 18 9.49 25.22 10.63
N ILE A 19 8.31 24.75 11.04
CA ILE A 19 8.19 23.57 11.92
C ILE A 19 8.34 22.25 11.19
N THR A 20 8.12 22.21 9.86
CA THR A 20 8.24 21.00 9.05
C THR A 20 9.61 20.82 8.42
N ASP A 21 10.57 21.73 8.67
CA ASP A 21 11.92 21.59 8.17
C ASP A 21 12.66 20.45 8.90
N PRO A 22 13.12 19.40 8.17
CA PRO A 22 13.74 18.23 8.78
C PRO A 22 15.12 18.51 9.39
N ALA A 23 15.78 19.60 9.01
CA ALA A 23 17.04 20.01 9.60
C ALA A 23 16.84 20.78 10.92
N GLY A 24 15.58 20.93 11.37
CA GLY A 24 15.21 21.50 12.64
C GLY A 24 14.93 23.01 12.59
N LEU A 25 14.56 23.58 13.75
CA LEU A 25 14.03 24.93 13.87
C LEU A 25 14.94 25.99 13.23
N GLN A 26 16.25 25.95 13.46
CA GLN A 26 17.18 26.97 12.95
C GLN A 26 17.26 26.95 11.43
N ALA A 27 17.30 25.77 10.83
CA ALA A 27 17.26 25.59 9.39
C ALA A 27 15.92 26.05 8.81
N GLY A 28 14.81 25.69 9.46
CA GLY A 28 13.47 26.13 9.08
C GLY A 28 13.32 27.65 9.07
N LEU A 29 13.79 28.33 10.09
CA LEU A 29 13.81 29.81 10.15
C LEU A 29 14.68 30.44 9.05
N ALA A 30 15.78 29.77 8.69
CA ALA A 30 16.70 30.22 7.65
C ALA A 30 16.29 29.80 6.25
N SER A 31 15.27 28.95 6.11
CA SER A 31 14.86 28.38 4.82
C SER A 31 14.25 29.44 3.89
N GLU A 32 14.46 29.28 2.59
CA GLU A 32 13.81 30.11 1.58
C GLU A 32 12.28 29.95 1.63
N ALA A 33 11.82 28.73 1.91
CA ALA A 33 10.41 28.42 2.07
C ALA A 33 9.72 29.20 3.19
N ALA A 34 10.42 29.53 4.28
CA ALA A 34 9.89 30.39 5.34
C ALA A 34 10.04 31.87 4.99
N ARG A 35 11.21 32.28 4.51
CA ARG A 35 11.51 33.70 4.20
C ARG A 35 10.60 34.32 3.15
N GLN A 36 10.10 33.54 2.19
CA GLN A 36 9.12 34.01 1.21
C GLN A 36 7.82 34.51 1.83
N TYR A 37 7.46 34.07 3.04
CA TYR A 37 6.28 34.53 3.77
C TYR A 37 6.64 35.58 4.80
N ILE A 38 7.65 35.31 5.63
CA ILE A 38 8.10 36.24 6.66
C ILE A 38 9.63 36.10 6.81
N ASP A 39 10.36 37.13 6.46
CA ASP A 39 11.80 37.22 6.72
C ASP A 39 12.02 37.75 8.12
N VAL A 40 12.25 36.88 9.07
CA VAL A 40 12.45 37.17 10.47
C VAL A 40 13.53 36.26 11.06
N SER A 41 14.43 36.86 11.84
CA SER A 41 15.52 36.13 12.48
C SER A 41 15.78 36.61 13.89
N GLY A 42 16.33 35.77 14.75
CA GLY A 42 16.86 36.12 16.05
C GLY A 42 15.84 36.83 16.96
N ASP A 43 16.19 38.06 17.38
CA ASP A 43 15.43 38.83 18.37
C ASP A 43 14.06 39.34 17.84
N ASP A 44 13.91 39.44 16.51
CA ASP A 44 12.65 39.88 15.89
C ASP A 44 11.58 38.81 15.86
N LEU A 45 11.93 37.56 16.19
CA LEU A 45 11.00 36.44 16.19
C LEU A 45 9.80 36.65 17.12
N GLU A 46 9.98 37.40 18.20
CA GLU A 46 8.91 37.73 19.15
C GLU A 46 7.84 38.71 18.57
N GLN A 47 8.10 39.31 17.40
CA GLN A 47 7.11 40.10 16.66
C GLN A 47 6.10 39.20 15.92
N VAL A 48 6.46 37.94 15.67
CA VAL A 48 5.60 36.98 14.98
C VAL A 48 5.01 35.96 15.95
N VAL A 49 5.83 35.41 16.86
CA VAL A 49 5.42 34.41 17.85
C VAL A 49 5.61 35.00 19.26
N THR A 50 4.51 35.22 19.95
CA THR A 50 4.52 35.72 21.31
C THR A 50 5.26 34.81 22.27
N ARG A 51 6.16 35.34 23.07
CA ARG A 51 6.77 34.59 24.21
C ARG A 51 5.74 34.27 25.28
N SER A 52 6.02 33.28 26.09
CA SER A 52 5.28 32.97 27.32
C SER A 52 6.11 33.33 28.55
N HIS A 53 5.55 33.19 29.76
CA HIS A 53 6.31 33.36 30.98
C HIS A 53 7.53 32.46 31.09
N ALA A 54 7.45 31.22 30.54
CA ALA A 54 8.46 30.18 30.68
C ALA A 54 9.35 30.03 29.45
N LEU A 55 8.91 30.45 28.26
CA LEU A 55 9.56 30.17 26.99
C LEU A 55 9.62 31.38 26.07
N THR A 56 10.77 31.54 25.41
CA THR A 56 10.94 32.49 24.29
C THR A 56 10.14 32.03 23.07
N ALA A 57 9.94 32.90 22.09
CA ALA A 57 9.34 32.55 20.80
C ALA A 57 10.04 31.36 20.14
N ALA A 58 11.37 31.37 20.10
CA ALA A 58 12.16 30.24 19.57
C ALA A 58 11.95 28.94 20.36
N GLY A 59 11.88 29.01 21.69
CA GLY A 59 11.60 27.84 22.54
C GLY A 59 10.21 27.23 22.27
N ARG A 60 9.21 28.07 22.05
CA ARG A 60 7.87 27.63 21.68
C ARG A 60 7.86 26.93 20.31
N LEU A 61 8.46 27.53 19.30
CA LEU A 61 8.56 26.94 17.96
C LEU A 61 9.35 25.62 17.98
N ALA A 62 10.41 25.53 18.80
CA ALA A 62 11.19 24.30 18.95
C ALA A 62 10.33 23.13 19.46
N ILE A 63 9.40 23.39 20.40
CA ILE A 63 8.44 22.36 20.85
C ILE A 63 7.55 21.91 19.70
N TYR A 64 7.02 22.81 18.90
CA TYR A 64 6.16 22.45 17.76
C TYR A 64 6.94 21.67 16.69
N SER A 65 8.14 22.11 16.32
CA SER A 65 8.99 21.42 15.35
C SER A 65 9.35 20.02 15.83
N HIS A 66 9.79 19.87 17.07
CA HIS A 66 10.08 18.55 17.65
C HIS A 66 8.84 17.65 17.72
N SER A 67 7.72 18.18 18.18
CA SER A 67 6.47 17.46 18.32
C SER A 67 5.91 17.01 16.97
N TYR A 68 6.10 17.78 15.90
CA TYR A 68 5.68 17.43 14.56
C TYR A 68 6.30 16.09 14.11
N PHE A 69 7.63 15.99 14.12
CA PHE A 69 8.32 14.78 13.72
C PHE A 69 8.07 13.60 14.68
N ALA A 70 8.02 13.87 15.99
CA ALA A 70 7.69 12.84 16.97
C ALA A 70 6.32 12.20 16.71
N ARG A 71 5.30 13.02 16.40
CA ARG A 71 3.97 12.51 16.06
C ARG A 71 3.93 11.72 14.75
N LEU A 72 4.63 12.17 13.71
CA LEU A 72 4.72 11.44 12.45
C LEU A 72 5.40 10.07 12.65
N GLN A 73 6.49 10.03 13.44
CA GLN A 73 7.14 8.76 13.79
C GLN A 73 6.24 7.85 14.61
N GLU A 74 5.44 8.40 15.53
CA GLU A 74 4.45 7.62 16.30
C GLU A 74 3.40 6.98 15.39
N CYS A 75 2.91 7.72 14.38
CA CYS A 75 2.00 7.18 13.37
C CYS A 75 2.64 6.05 12.57
N LEU A 76 3.91 6.21 12.14
CA LEU A 76 4.62 5.15 11.44
C LEU A 76 4.87 3.91 12.33
N ARG A 77 5.14 4.08 13.62
CA ARG A 77 5.21 2.95 14.57
C ARG A 77 3.88 2.21 14.69
N ALA A 78 2.77 2.94 14.67
CA ALA A 78 1.44 2.34 14.71
C ALA A 78 1.07 1.61 13.42
N GLU A 79 1.52 2.10 12.27
CA GLU A 79 1.29 1.51 10.96
C GLU A 79 2.18 0.29 10.70
N PHE A 80 3.44 0.30 11.20
CA PHE A 80 4.46 -0.73 10.95
C PHE A 80 4.95 -1.42 12.23
N PRO A 81 4.08 -1.98 13.08
CA PRO A 81 4.48 -2.55 14.37
C PRO A 81 5.35 -3.81 14.24
N VAL A 82 5.16 -4.61 13.18
CA VAL A 82 5.95 -5.84 12.97
C VAL A 82 7.32 -5.50 12.42
N LEU A 83 7.42 -4.51 11.55
CA LEU A 83 8.70 -3.97 11.09
C LEU A 83 9.49 -3.32 12.26
N LEU A 84 8.79 -2.59 13.13
CA LEU A 84 9.38 -2.06 14.37
C LEU A 84 9.94 -3.18 15.25
N HIS A 85 9.21 -4.30 15.41
CA HIS A 85 9.68 -5.48 16.13
C HIS A 85 10.94 -6.07 15.49
N ALA A 86 10.94 -6.24 14.16
CA ALA A 86 12.06 -6.83 13.43
C ALA A 86 13.35 -5.99 13.47
N LEU A 87 13.23 -4.67 13.37
CA LEU A 87 14.36 -3.74 13.36
C LEU A 87 14.83 -3.33 14.77
N GLY A 88 13.93 -3.39 15.75
CA GLY A 88 14.09 -2.72 17.03
C GLY A 88 13.93 -1.20 16.93
N GLU A 89 13.62 -0.58 18.05
CA GLU A 89 13.23 0.83 18.12
C GLU A 89 14.28 1.79 17.53
N LYS A 90 15.55 1.54 17.78
CA LYS A 90 16.64 2.43 17.36
C LYS A 90 16.78 2.52 15.83
N LEU A 91 16.80 1.39 15.14
CA LEU A 91 16.92 1.35 13.68
C LEU A 91 15.64 1.81 13.01
N PHE A 92 14.48 1.41 13.53
CA PHE A 92 13.20 1.86 13.02
C PHE A 92 13.07 3.38 13.07
N ASN A 93 13.43 4.00 14.20
CA ASN A 93 13.39 5.46 14.34
C ASN A 93 14.36 6.17 13.39
N LEU A 94 15.53 5.61 13.13
CA LEU A 94 16.48 6.12 12.16
C LEU A 94 15.88 6.07 10.74
N PHE A 95 15.37 4.91 10.33
CA PHE A 95 14.78 4.76 8.99
C PHE A 95 13.55 5.62 8.77
N THR A 96 12.65 5.72 9.75
CA THR A 96 11.46 6.57 9.65
C THR A 96 11.79 8.05 9.63
N PHE A 97 12.79 8.49 10.37
CA PHE A 97 13.23 9.89 10.34
C PHE A 97 13.82 10.25 8.97
N GLU A 98 14.72 9.43 8.44
CA GLU A 98 15.27 9.65 7.09
C GLU A 98 14.21 9.54 5.99
N TYR A 99 13.25 8.62 6.15
CA TYR A 99 12.09 8.53 5.28
C TYR A 99 11.29 9.84 5.23
N LEU A 100 10.96 10.41 6.39
CA LEU A 100 10.20 11.66 6.48
C LEU A 100 10.93 12.86 5.86
N LYS A 101 12.25 12.83 5.77
CA LYS A 101 13.07 13.82 5.06
C LYS A 101 12.93 13.69 3.55
N HIS A 102 12.92 12.44 3.02
CA HIS A 102 12.79 12.17 1.58
C HIS A 102 11.35 12.28 1.08
N TYR A 103 10.40 11.83 1.90
CA TYR A 103 8.97 11.81 1.61
C TYR A 103 8.19 12.61 2.67
N PRO A 104 8.32 13.95 2.66
CA PRO A 104 7.61 14.79 3.62
C PRO A 104 6.09 14.65 3.45
N SER A 105 5.36 14.67 4.56
CA SER A 105 3.90 14.60 4.55
C SER A 105 3.31 15.77 3.74
N ARG A 106 2.48 15.45 2.75
CA ARG A 106 1.79 16.42 1.87
C ARG A 106 0.28 16.38 2.01
N SER A 107 -0.22 15.53 2.89
CA SER A 107 -1.65 15.36 3.14
C SER A 107 -1.99 15.77 4.57
N TYR A 108 -3.18 16.31 4.77
CA TYR A 108 -3.75 16.55 6.10
C TYR A 108 -4.18 15.24 6.79
N THR A 109 -4.37 14.17 6.03
CA THR A 109 -4.64 12.83 6.56
C THR A 109 -3.35 12.02 6.67
N LEU A 110 -3.20 11.28 7.76
CA LEU A 110 -2.02 10.47 8.02
C LEU A 110 -2.08 9.09 7.35
N ASN A 111 -3.21 8.72 6.73
CA ASN A 111 -3.37 7.44 6.04
C ASN A 111 -2.40 7.22 4.88
N HIS A 112 -1.85 8.30 4.32
CA HIS A 112 -0.88 8.25 3.22
C HIS A 112 0.57 8.39 3.71
N LEU A 113 0.78 8.52 5.02
CA LEU A 113 2.10 8.82 5.56
C LEU A 113 3.13 7.72 5.25
N GLY A 114 2.73 6.45 5.37
CA GLY A 114 3.59 5.29 5.13
C GLY A 114 3.57 4.75 3.71
N GLU A 115 2.83 5.36 2.76
CA GLU A 115 2.59 4.81 1.41
C GLU A 115 3.87 4.53 0.61
N ASN A 116 4.92 5.34 0.81
CA ASN A 116 6.19 5.20 0.11
C ASN A 116 7.28 4.56 0.98
N PHE A 117 6.98 4.07 2.18
CA PHE A 117 8.03 3.62 3.10
C PHE A 117 8.75 2.35 2.59
N ALA A 118 8.02 1.35 2.10
CA ALA A 118 8.64 0.17 1.48
C ALA A 118 9.49 0.53 0.24
N ARG A 119 9.00 1.46 -0.57
CA ARG A 119 9.74 1.99 -1.72
C ARG A 119 11.01 2.71 -1.29
N TYR A 120 10.94 3.56 -0.27
CA TYR A 120 12.10 4.24 0.30
C TYR A 120 13.16 3.24 0.79
N LEU A 121 12.76 2.19 1.51
CA LEU A 121 13.67 1.14 1.96
C LEU A 121 14.35 0.42 0.78
N ALA A 122 13.62 0.21 -0.32
CA ALA A 122 14.18 -0.37 -1.54
C ALA A 122 15.16 0.57 -2.26
N GLU A 123 14.83 1.87 -2.35
CA GLU A 123 15.67 2.88 -3.00
C GLU A 123 16.97 3.16 -2.23
N THR A 124 16.93 3.07 -0.90
CA THR A 124 18.05 3.41 -0.01
C THR A 124 18.80 2.21 0.54
N ARG A 125 18.52 0.99 0.05
CA ARG A 125 19.26 -0.19 0.48
C ARG A 125 20.76 -0.05 0.17
N PRO A 126 21.65 -0.47 1.08
CA PRO A 126 23.08 -0.17 0.98
C PRO A 126 23.80 -0.91 -0.16
N ASP A 127 23.21 -1.98 -0.70
CA ASP A 127 23.79 -2.86 -1.71
C ASP A 127 23.14 -2.73 -3.09
N ASN A 128 22.55 -1.56 -3.41
CA ASN A 128 21.91 -1.32 -4.70
C ASN A 128 22.88 -1.46 -5.89
N ASP A 129 24.16 -1.12 -5.69
CA ASP A 129 25.19 -1.21 -6.71
C ASP A 129 25.81 -2.62 -6.83
N VAL A 130 25.41 -3.54 -5.96
CA VAL A 130 25.91 -4.92 -5.95
C VAL A 130 25.03 -5.81 -6.85
N PRO A 131 25.61 -6.76 -7.63
CA PRO A 131 24.83 -7.72 -8.41
C PRO A 131 23.84 -8.50 -7.52
N LEU A 132 22.65 -8.81 -8.06
CA LEU A 132 21.54 -9.42 -7.32
C LEU A 132 21.92 -10.69 -6.53
N ASN A 133 22.80 -11.51 -7.10
CA ASN A 133 23.26 -12.77 -6.48
C ASN A 133 24.26 -12.58 -5.34
N ALA A 134 24.77 -11.36 -5.14
CA ALA A 134 25.73 -11.03 -4.08
C ALA A 134 25.15 -10.03 -3.06
N ARG A 135 23.88 -9.66 -3.22
CA ARG A 135 23.18 -8.77 -2.28
C ARG A 135 22.87 -9.49 -0.98
N GLU A 136 22.87 -8.72 0.09
CA GLU A 136 22.39 -9.21 1.38
C GLU A 136 20.90 -9.45 1.36
N SER A 137 20.45 -10.46 2.06
CA SER A 137 19.05 -10.89 2.05
C SER A 137 18.15 -10.14 3.04
N TRP A 138 18.71 -9.61 4.14
CA TRP A 138 17.92 -8.93 5.16
C TRP A 138 17.21 -7.65 4.68
N PRO A 139 17.76 -6.83 3.74
CA PRO A 139 17.00 -5.71 3.20
C PRO A 139 15.73 -6.15 2.46
N ASP A 140 15.78 -7.26 1.71
CA ASP A 140 14.60 -7.79 1.05
C ASP A 140 13.52 -8.20 2.08
N PHE A 141 13.92 -8.81 3.19
CA PHE A 141 12.99 -9.17 4.26
C PHE A 141 12.26 -7.95 4.86
N ILE A 142 12.97 -6.86 5.17
CA ILE A 142 12.32 -5.67 5.73
C ILE A 142 11.47 -4.92 4.70
N ILE A 143 11.83 -4.95 3.42
CA ILE A 143 11.05 -4.38 2.33
C ILE A 143 9.75 -5.17 2.15
N ASP A 144 9.83 -6.50 2.13
CA ASP A 144 8.67 -7.39 2.06
C ASP A 144 7.73 -7.16 3.25
N LEU A 145 8.29 -7.04 4.45
CA LEU A 145 7.52 -6.81 5.67
C LEU A 145 6.81 -5.45 5.66
N ALA A 146 7.52 -4.38 5.28
CA ALA A 146 6.93 -3.06 5.13
C ALA A 146 5.82 -3.06 4.06
N THR A 147 6.02 -3.80 2.96
CA THR A 147 5.03 -3.94 1.89
C THR A 147 3.77 -4.65 2.38
N LEU A 148 3.90 -5.72 3.17
CA LEU A 148 2.76 -6.44 3.75
C LEU A 148 1.98 -5.56 4.72
N GLU A 149 2.67 -4.86 5.65
CA GLU A 149 2.02 -4.00 6.65
C GLU A 149 1.29 -2.84 5.98
N ARG A 150 1.90 -2.23 4.96
CA ARG A 150 1.24 -1.20 4.16
C ARG A 150 0.00 -1.73 3.44
N ALA A 151 0.11 -2.88 2.79
CA ALA A 151 -1.03 -3.52 2.12
C ALA A 151 -2.16 -3.85 3.11
N PHE A 152 -1.80 -4.28 4.34
CA PHE A 152 -2.77 -4.53 5.40
C PHE A 152 -3.55 -3.25 5.77
N SER A 153 -2.85 -2.13 5.99
CA SER A 153 -3.47 -0.84 6.29
C SER A 153 -4.37 -0.36 5.15
N GLU A 154 -3.92 -0.49 3.90
CA GLU A 154 -4.70 -0.10 2.72
C GLU A 154 -5.97 -0.93 2.54
N VAL A 155 -5.92 -2.24 2.79
CA VAL A 155 -7.10 -3.10 2.74
C VAL A 155 -8.03 -2.80 3.91
N PHE A 156 -7.48 -2.48 5.08
CA PHE A 156 -8.28 -2.17 6.27
C PHE A 156 -9.02 -0.83 6.13
N ASP A 157 -8.34 0.23 5.69
CA ASP A 157 -8.88 1.59 5.62
C ASP A 157 -9.60 1.90 4.29
N GLY A 158 -9.28 1.13 3.25
CA GLY A 158 -9.83 1.33 1.89
C GLY A 158 -11.29 0.91 1.74
N PRO A 159 -11.86 1.10 0.54
CA PRO A 159 -13.19 0.61 0.22
C PRO A 159 -13.28 -0.92 0.39
N GLY A 160 -14.32 -1.40 1.05
CA GLY A 160 -14.59 -2.83 1.23
C GLY A 160 -15.84 -3.32 0.51
N VAL A 161 -16.32 -4.49 0.92
CA VAL A 161 -17.48 -5.16 0.32
C VAL A 161 -18.63 -5.36 1.31
N GLU A 162 -18.57 -4.70 2.47
CA GLU A 162 -19.48 -4.92 3.58
C GLU A 162 -20.96 -4.72 3.20
N ASP A 163 -21.25 -3.78 2.29
CA ASP A 163 -22.59 -3.44 1.84
C ASP A 163 -22.87 -3.95 0.41
N ARG A 164 -22.07 -4.89 -0.10
CA ARG A 164 -22.19 -5.39 -1.48
C ARG A 164 -22.41 -6.89 -1.51
N GLN A 165 -23.17 -7.34 -2.51
CA GLN A 165 -23.18 -8.76 -2.84
C GLN A 165 -21.81 -9.14 -3.43
N ILE A 166 -21.28 -10.27 -2.97
CA ILE A 166 -20.09 -10.92 -3.54
C ILE A 166 -20.53 -12.22 -4.22
N LEU A 167 -19.75 -12.66 -5.17
CA LEU A 167 -20.00 -13.90 -5.89
C LEU A 167 -19.99 -15.08 -4.91
N ASP A 168 -21.09 -15.86 -4.94
CA ASP A 168 -21.20 -17.12 -4.19
C ASP A 168 -20.85 -18.30 -5.09
N ALA A 169 -20.19 -19.32 -4.54
CA ALA A 169 -19.83 -20.53 -5.28
C ALA A 169 -21.06 -21.25 -5.86
N GLY A 170 -22.22 -21.21 -5.17
CA GLY A 170 -23.47 -21.77 -5.69
C GLY A 170 -23.94 -21.11 -6.99
N GLN A 171 -23.59 -19.85 -7.23
CA GLN A 171 -23.88 -19.15 -8.50
C GLN A 171 -23.00 -19.67 -9.64
N LEU A 172 -21.79 -20.13 -9.36
CA LEU A 172 -20.87 -20.67 -10.37
C LEU A 172 -21.38 -21.99 -10.96
N LEU A 173 -22.01 -22.85 -10.15
CA LEU A 173 -22.51 -24.16 -10.56
C LEU A 173 -23.62 -24.11 -11.62
N THR A 174 -24.28 -22.96 -11.77
CA THR A 174 -25.38 -22.76 -12.73
C THR A 174 -24.91 -22.29 -14.10
N ILE A 175 -23.60 -22.05 -14.29
CA ILE A 175 -23.07 -21.42 -15.49
C ILE A 175 -22.38 -22.45 -16.37
N GLY A 176 -23.05 -22.86 -17.45
CA GLY A 176 -22.49 -23.81 -18.44
C GLY A 176 -21.33 -23.25 -19.30
N GLN A 177 -20.91 -22.00 -19.11
CA GLN A 177 -19.91 -21.31 -19.93
C GLN A 177 -18.83 -20.58 -19.09
N LEU A 178 -18.44 -21.14 -17.95
CA LEU A 178 -17.39 -20.55 -17.09
C LEU A 178 -16.06 -20.29 -17.81
N HIS A 179 -15.76 -21.03 -18.86
CA HIS A 179 -14.51 -20.92 -19.62
C HIS A 179 -14.29 -19.52 -20.23
N GLU A 180 -15.38 -18.85 -20.66
CA GLU A 180 -15.33 -17.50 -21.24
C GLU A 180 -15.58 -16.42 -20.19
N ALA A 181 -15.83 -16.80 -18.95
CA ALA A 181 -16.10 -15.84 -17.89
C ALA A 181 -14.87 -14.98 -17.56
N ARG A 182 -15.11 -13.68 -17.41
CA ARG A 182 -14.17 -12.71 -16.85
C ARG A 182 -14.62 -12.38 -15.44
N PHE A 183 -13.80 -12.70 -14.48
CA PHE A 183 -14.12 -12.49 -13.08
C PHE A 183 -13.84 -11.04 -12.68
N LEU A 184 -14.76 -10.44 -11.94
CA LEU A 184 -14.64 -9.10 -11.41
C LEU A 184 -14.12 -9.17 -9.98
N PRO A 185 -12.86 -8.78 -9.71
CA PRO A 185 -12.32 -8.85 -8.35
C PRO A 185 -13.04 -7.86 -7.43
N VAL A 186 -13.09 -8.19 -6.14
CA VAL A 186 -13.54 -7.22 -5.14
C VAL A 186 -12.53 -6.08 -5.02
N VAL A 187 -13.01 -4.88 -4.70
CA VAL A 187 -12.19 -3.66 -4.67
C VAL A 187 -11.03 -3.73 -3.68
N CYS A 188 -11.17 -4.52 -2.61
CA CYS A 188 -10.16 -4.70 -1.57
C CYS A 188 -9.23 -5.89 -1.81
N LEU A 189 -9.36 -6.62 -2.94
CA LEU A 189 -8.43 -7.71 -3.25
C LEU A 189 -7.06 -7.16 -3.61
N LYS A 190 -6.04 -7.61 -2.88
CA LYS A 190 -4.63 -7.35 -3.20
C LYS A 190 -3.89 -8.66 -3.39
N LEU A 191 -3.07 -8.73 -4.43
CA LEU A 191 -2.16 -9.83 -4.71
C LEU A 191 -0.74 -9.38 -4.41
N LEU A 192 -0.02 -10.16 -3.62
CA LEU A 192 1.32 -9.84 -3.15
C LEU A 192 2.24 -11.03 -3.39
N SER A 193 3.48 -10.73 -3.81
CA SER A 193 4.54 -11.72 -4.01
C SER A 193 5.75 -11.29 -3.21
N PHE A 194 6.32 -12.18 -2.42
CA PHE A 194 7.40 -11.92 -1.49
C PHE A 194 8.50 -12.96 -1.62
N ARG A 195 9.71 -12.60 -1.25
CA ARG A 195 10.87 -13.49 -1.19
C ARG A 195 10.97 -14.27 0.13
N TYR A 196 10.10 -13.94 1.10
CA TYR A 196 10.09 -14.52 2.43
C TYR A 196 8.69 -14.96 2.84
N PRO A 197 8.53 -15.94 3.73
CA PRO A 197 7.25 -16.36 4.31
C PRO A 197 6.75 -15.33 5.33
N ILE A 198 6.55 -14.10 4.87
CA ILE A 198 6.25 -12.91 5.67
C ILE A 198 4.93 -13.04 6.44
N SER A 199 3.93 -13.73 5.87
CA SER A 199 2.62 -13.91 6.53
C SER A 199 2.74 -14.65 7.86
N GLN A 200 3.62 -15.64 7.94
CA GLN A 200 3.86 -16.43 9.14
C GLN A 200 4.59 -15.60 10.20
N TYR A 201 5.66 -14.88 9.81
CA TYR A 201 6.37 -13.95 10.68
C TYR A 201 5.43 -12.86 11.22
N PHE A 202 4.66 -12.24 10.34
CA PHE A 202 3.67 -11.22 10.70
C PHE A 202 2.66 -11.72 11.74
N ARG A 203 2.09 -12.91 11.53
CA ARG A 203 1.13 -13.51 12.47
C ARG A 203 1.78 -13.81 13.83
N ALA A 204 2.98 -14.38 13.84
CA ALA A 204 3.70 -14.71 15.08
C ALA A 204 3.95 -13.45 15.93
N VAL A 205 4.50 -12.38 15.32
CA VAL A 205 4.72 -11.12 16.04
C VAL A 205 3.40 -10.50 16.53
N ARG A 206 2.34 -10.53 15.72
CA ARG A 206 1.01 -10.06 16.12
C ARG A 206 0.43 -10.86 17.28
N ASN A 207 0.79 -12.13 17.40
CA ASN A 207 0.46 -12.99 18.54
C ASN A 207 1.41 -12.81 19.73
N ARG A 208 2.31 -11.80 19.69
CA ARG A 208 3.32 -11.51 20.74
C ARG A 208 4.38 -12.59 20.89
N GLU A 209 4.65 -13.32 19.84
CA GLU A 209 5.77 -14.24 19.76
C GLU A 209 7.02 -13.48 19.25
N ASP A 210 8.20 -14.05 19.46
CA ASP A 210 9.49 -13.53 18.99
C ASP A 210 10.13 -14.53 18.00
N PRO A 211 9.59 -14.59 16.75
CA PRO A 211 10.06 -15.56 15.77
C PRO A 211 11.46 -15.20 15.26
N ALA A 212 12.28 -16.22 15.01
CA ALA A 212 13.54 -16.03 14.30
C ALA A 212 13.27 -15.54 12.86
N LEU A 213 14.27 -14.86 12.27
CA LEU A 213 14.19 -14.45 10.87
C LEU A 213 14.01 -15.69 9.96
N PRO A 214 13.01 -15.70 9.10
CA PRO A 214 12.77 -16.85 8.23
C PRO A 214 13.83 -16.95 7.13
N GLN A 215 14.01 -18.15 6.60
CA GLN A 215 14.80 -18.33 5.38
C GLN A 215 14.02 -17.84 4.17
N ALA A 216 14.74 -17.34 3.16
CA ALA A 216 14.13 -16.88 1.91
C ALA A 216 13.39 -18.03 1.21
N THR A 217 12.13 -17.83 0.95
CA THR A 217 11.23 -18.76 0.24
C THR A 217 10.13 -17.92 -0.40
N ASP A 218 10.00 -18.03 -1.71
CA ASP A 218 8.99 -17.29 -2.44
C ASP A 218 7.59 -17.59 -1.89
N THR A 219 6.86 -16.56 -1.56
CA THR A 219 5.53 -16.64 -0.96
C THR A 219 4.56 -15.75 -1.71
N PHE A 220 3.37 -16.27 -1.99
CA PHE A 220 2.33 -15.60 -2.73
C PHE A 220 1.09 -15.48 -1.86
N LEU A 221 0.53 -14.29 -1.79
CA LEU A 221 -0.59 -13.97 -0.93
C LEU A 221 -1.73 -13.29 -1.70
N ALA A 222 -2.96 -13.63 -1.34
CA ALA A 222 -4.14 -12.82 -1.61
C ALA A 222 -4.64 -12.22 -0.30
N MET A 223 -4.92 -10.93 -0.30
CA MET A 223 -5.44 -10.22 0.86
C MET A 223 -6.80 -9.61 0.52
N THR A 224 -7.78 -9.81 1.39
CA THR A 224 -9.13 -9.24 1.26
C THR A 224 -9.62 -8.72 2.60
N ARG A 225 -10.75 -7.99 2.59
CA ARG A 225 -11.45 -7.62 3.82
C ARG A 225 -12.90 -8.11 3.76
N ARG A 226 -13.33 -8.78 4.83
CA ARG A 226 -14.71 -9.23 5.02
C ARG A 226 -15.16 -8.91 6.44
N SER A 227 -16.33 -8.32 6.58
CA SER A 227 -16.89 -7.95 7.90
C SER A 227 -15.85 -7.17 8.74
N TYR A 228 -15.21 -6.16 8.15
CA TYR A 228 -14.18 -5.30 8.75
C TYR A 228 -12.94 -6.06 9.27
N THR A 229 -12.73 -7.29 8.81
CA THR A 229 -11.56 -8.09 9.16
C THR A 229 -10.72 -8.35 7.91
N VAL A 230 -9.43 -7.99 7.95
CA VAL A 230 -8.48 -8.30 6.87
C VAL A 230 -8.09 -9.78 6.96
N LEU A 231 -8.23 -10.47 5.85
CA LEU A 231 -7.91 -11.88 5.70
C LEU A 231 -6.71 -12.04 4.76
N ILE A 232 -5.74 -12.83 5.16
CA ILE A 232 -4.53 -13.14 4.38
C ILE A 232 -4.58 -14.63 4.04
N HIS A 233 -4.58 -14.92 2.73
CA HIS A 233 -4.63 -16.26 2.15
C HIS A 233 -3.31 -16.55 1.45
N GLU A 234 -2.65 -17.64 1.83
CA GLU A 234 -1.48 -18.14 1.13
C GLU A 234 -1.90 -18.86 -0.14
N LEU A 235 -1.19 -18.63 -1.23
CA LEU A 235 -1.41 -19.20 -2.54
C LEU A 235 -0.17 -19.99 -2.98
N THR A 236 -0.36 -21.02 -3.79
CA THR A 236 0.74 -21.60 -4.57
C THR A 236 1.12 -20.64 -5.71
N GLY A 237 2.31 -20.81 -6.31
CA GLY A 237 2.73 -20.01 -7.46
C GLY A 237 1.73 -20.09 -8.62
N GLN A 238 1.23 -21.30 -8.91
CA GLN A 238 0.23 -21.54 -9.97
C GLN A 238 -1.10 -20.84 -9.67
N GLN A 239 -1.57 -20.89 -8.42
CA GLN A 239 -2.78 -20.17 -7.99
C GLN A 239 -2.60 -18.66 -8.14
N TYR A 240 -1.44 -18.13 -7.73
CA TYR A 240 -1.13 -16.72 -7.85
C TYR A 240 -1.12 -16.26 -9.31
N ASP A 241 -0.47 -17.00 -10.20
CA ASP A 241 -0.38 -16.67 -11.62
C ASP A 241 -1.76 -16.69 -12.30
N LEU A 242 -2.59 -17.71 -12.03
CA LEU A 242 -3.96 -17.76 -12.54
C LEU A 242 -4.79 -16.60 -11.99
N LEU A 243 -4.79 -16.40 -10.67
CA LEU A 243 -5.57 -15.33 -10.04
C LEU A 243 -5.15 -13.94 -10.55
N ARG A 244 -3.85 -13.72 -10.73
CA ARG A 244 -3.31 -12.48 -11.31
C ARG A 244 -3.81 -12.25 -12.75
N ALA A 245 -3.86 -13.30 -13.56
CA ALA A 245 -4.40 -13.22 -14.92
C ALA A 245 -5.90 -12.86 -14.92
N LEU A 246 -6.68 -13.47 -14.02
CA LEU A 246 -8.12 -13.16 -13.87
C LEU A 246 -8.35 -11.72 -13.37
N VAL A 247 -7.58 -11.27 -12.39
CA VAL A 247 -7.63 -9.89 -11.86
C VAL A 247 -7.25 -8.86 -12.94
N ALA A 248 -6.35 -9.23 -13.87
CA ALA A 248 -6.02 -8.42 -15.04
C ALA A 248 -7.10 -8.43 -16.14
N GLY A 249 -8.26 -9.08 -15.91
CA GLY A 249 -9.41 -9.12 -16.83
C GLY A 249 -9.33 -10.18 -17.91
N GLN A 250 -8.42 -11.16 -17.82
CA GLN A 250 -8.40 -12.31 -18.72
C GLN A 250 -9.58 -13.23 -18.42
N SER A 251 -10.08 -13.94 -19.46
CA SER A 251 -11.05 -15.01 -19.23
C SER A 251 -10.37 -16.22 -18.59
N LEU A 252 -11.17 -17.12 -18.02
CA LEU A 252 -10.63 -18.35 -17.41
C LEU A 252 -9.78 -19.14 -18.42
N ASN A 253 -10.25 -19.33 -19.65
CA ASN A 253 -9.47 -20.01 -20.69
C ASN A 253 -8.13 -19.33 -20.95
N GLN A 254 -8.11 -18.00 -21.09
CA GLN A 254 -6.88 -17.26 -21.32
C GLN A 254 -5.90 -17.42 -20.15
N GLY A 255 -6.39 -17.37 -18.92
CA GLY A 255 -5.58 -17.57 -17.72
C GLY A 255 -5.00 -18.99 -17.63
N VAL A 256 -5.83 -20.02 -17.91
CA VAL A 256 -5.40 -21.42 -17.92
C VAL A 256 -4.38 -21.69 -19.04
N ASP A 257 -4.59 -21.14 -20.24
CA ASP A 257 -3.64 -21.27 -21.35
C ASP A 257 -2.30 -20.60 -21.04
N ALA A 258 -2.31 -19.47 -20.35
CA ALA A 258 -1.08 -18.82 -19.90
C ALA A 258 -0.34 -19.66 -18.86
N LEU A 259 -1.08 -20.25 -17.91
CA LEU A 259 -0.53 -21.14 -16.89
C LEU A 259 0.06 -22.41 -17.51
N ALA A 260 -0.66 -23.05 -18.45
CA ALA A 260 -0.21 -24.24 -19.16
C ALA A 260 1.13 -24.02 -19.89
N LYS A 261 1.31 -22.87 -20.52
CA LYS A 261 2.59 -22.50 -21.17
C LYS A 261 3.75 -22.38 -20.18
N THR A 262 3.47 -21.95 -18.96
CA THR A 262 4.50 -21.75 -17.93
C THR A 262 4.87 -23.06 -17.26
N THR A 263 3.89 -23.94 -17.03
CA THR A 263 4.11 -25.25 -16.37
C THR A 263 4.55 -26.34 -17.34
N GLY A 264 4.28 -26.18 -18.62
CA GLY A 264 4.48 -27.22 -19.64
C GLY A 264 3.36 -28.27 -19.65
N ASP A 265 2.24 -28.02 -18.98
CA ASP A 265 1.08 -28.89 -18.92
C ASP A 265 0.11 -28.66 -20.09
N ASP A 266 -0.83 -29.60 -20.27
CA ASP A 266 -1.96 -29.40 -21.19
C ASP A 266 -3.05 -28.54 -20.49
N SER A 267 -3.54 -27.50 -21.15
CA SER A 267 -4.63 -26.65 -20.67
C SER A 267 -5.86 -27.46 -20.27
N GLN A 268 -6.18 -28.51 -21.00
CA GLN A 268 -7.33 -29.41 -20.73
C GLN A 268 -7.23 -30.08 -19.36
N ASN A 269 -6.02 -30.45 -18.96
CA ASN A 269 -5.77 -31.10 -17.66
C ASN A 269 -5.82 -30.11 -16.49
N LEU A 270 -5.58 -28.83 -16.74
CA LEU A 270 -5.58 -27.78 -15.72
C LEU A 270 -6.99 -27.21 -15.43
N ILE A 271 -7.93 -27.36 -16.37
CA ILE A 271 -9.30 -26.80 -16.23
C ILE A 271 -9.99 -27.27 -14.94
N PRO A 272 -10.06 -28.58 -14.61
CA PRO A 272 -10.73 -29.03 -13.39
C PRO A 272 -10.12 -28.38 -12.13
N THR A 273 -8.79 -28.38 -12.03
CA THR A 273 -8.07 -27.77 -10.91
C THR A 273 -8.30 -26.26 -10.82
N ALA A 274 -8.34 -25.58 -11.96
CA ALA A 274 -8.64 -24.15 -12.01
C ALA A 274 -10.08 -23.85 -11.55
N LEU A 275 -11.04 -24.69 -11.87
CA LEU A 275 -12.43 -24.55 -11.41
C LEU A 275 -12.54 -24.75 -9.89
N ASP A 276 -11.84 -25.73 -9.32
CA ASP A 276 -11.77 -25.93 -7.87
C ASP A 276 -11.18 -24.69 -7.17
N TRP A 277 -10.14 -24.08 -7.74
CA TRP A 277 -9.57 -22.86 -7.19
C TRP A 277 -10.55 -21.67 -7.26
N ILE A 278 -11.27 -21.52 -8.37
CA ILE A 278 -12.27 -20.47 -8.52
C ILE A 278 -13.39 -20.63 -7.51
N GLU A 279 -13.86 -21.84 -7.29
CA GLU A 279 -14.87 -22.12 -6.26
C GLU A 279 -14.36 -21.73 -4.87
N ASP A 280 -13.15 -22.15 -4.52
CA ASP A 280 -12.49 -21.76 -3.25
C ASP A 280 -12.33 -20.24 -3.12
N TRP A 281 -11.92 -19.55 -4.18
CA TRP A 281 -11.76 -18.08 -4.18
C TRP A 281 -13.10 -17.34 -4.11
N ALA A 282 -14.15 -17.86 -4.74
CA ALA A 282 -15.50 -17.32 -4.59
C ALA A 282 -15.97 -17.45 -3.14
N ASN A 283 -15.77 -18.63 -2.50
CA ASN A 283 -16.08 -18.82 -1.08
C ASN A 283 -15.27 -17.91 -0.15
N LYS A 284 -14.03 -17.58 -0.51
CA LYS A 284 -13.16 -16.62 0.17
C LYS A 284 -13.53 -15.18 -0.11
N GLY A 285 -14.46 -14.92 -1.05
CA GLY A 285 -14.95 -13.59 -1.39
C GLY A 285 -13.97 -12.76 -2.22
N PHE A 286 -13.21 -13.39 -3.11
CA PHE A 286 -12.27 -12.69 -3.99
C PHE A 286 -12.97 -11.97 -5.15
N PHE A 287 -14.17 -12.37 -5.51
CA PHE A 287 -14.90 -11.84 -6.66
C PHE A 287 -16.21 -11.17 -6.26
N ALA A 288 -16.47 -10.03 -6.87
CA ALA A 288 -17.76 -9.32 -6.79
C ALA A 288 -18.80 -9.91 -7.77
N GLY A 289 -18.33 -10.56 -8.85
CA GLY A 289 -19.16 -11.11 -9.90
C GLY A 289 -18.32 -11.61 -11.07
N PHE A 290 -18.96 -11.82 -12.20
CA PHE A 290 -18.30 -12.17 -13.46
C PHE A 290 -19.11 -11.61 -14.64
N GLU A 291 -18.46 -11.49 -15.79
CA GLU A 291 -19.06 -11.15 -17.09
C GLU A 291 -18.83 -12.32 -18.05
N LEU A 292 -19.87 -12.71 -18.79
CA LEU A 292 -19.74 -13.69 -19.87
C LEU A 292 -19.36 -12.94 -21.15
N GLY A 293 -18.35 -13.42 -21.86
CA GLY A 293 -17.98 -12.88 -23.16
C GLY A 293 -19.16 -13.00 -24.15
N VAL A 294 -19.58 -11.89 -24.71
CA VAL A 294 -20.63 -11.88 -25.76
C VAL A 294 -20.01 -12.55 -26.99
N ARG A 295 -20.59 -13.67 -27.44
CA ARG A 295 -20.26 -14.22 -28.76
C ARG A 295 -20.68 -13.23 -29.83
N GLU A 296 -19.76 -12.70 -30.62
CA GLU A 296 -20.01 -11.86 -31.81
C GLU A 296 -20.75 -12.59 -32.93
N SER A 297 -21.46 -13.68 -32.68
CA SER A 297 -22.05 -14.54 -33.73
C SER A 297 -23.52 -14.33 -34.01
N GLU A 298 -24.24 -13.36 -33.43
CA GLU A 298 -25.66 -13.16 -33.73
C GLU A 298 -26.05 -11.88 -34.50
N ASN A 299 -25.07 -11.07 -34.95
CA ASN A 299 -25.40 -9.80 -35.62
C ASN A 299 -25.10 -9.76 -37.14
N LYS A 300 -25.05 -10.91 -37.82
CA LYS A 300 -24.86 -10.99 -39.30
C LYS A 300 -26.03 -11.51 -40.09
N LEU A 301 -27.24 -11.65 -39.52
CA LEU A 301 -28.38 -12.26 -40.22
C LEU A 301 -29.64 -11.41 -40.28
N THR A 302 -29.55 -10.08 -40.24
CA THR A 302 -30.74 -9.23 -40.49
C THR A 302 -30.44 -7.98 -41.34
N LEU A 303 -29.75 -8.14 -42.44
CA LEU A 303 -29.70 -7.08 -43.48
C LEU A 303 -29.66 -7.71 -44.87
N SER A 304 -30.72 -8.44 -45.24
CA SER A 304 -31.02 -8.68 -46.66
C SER A 304 -32.49 -9.07 -46.83
N ARG A 305 -33.39 -8.08 -46.90
CA ARG A 305 -34.64 -8.13 -47.66
C ARG A 305 -35.16 -6.71 -47.75
N ARG A 306 -34.80 -6.00 -48.80
CA ARG A 306 -35.65 -4.97 -49.41
C ARG A 306 -36.65 -5.70 -50.28
N PRO A 307 -37.94 -5.46 -50.22
CA PRO A 307 -38.83 -5.69 -51.35
C PRO A 307 -38.79 -4.48 -52.28
N GLU A 308 -38.46 -4.76 -53.55
CA GLU A 308 -38.84 -3.89 -54.67
C GLU A 308 -40.36 -3.92 -54.80
N THR A 309 -40.97 -2.79 -54.82
CA THR A 309 -42.03 -2.25 -55.73
C THR A 309 -42.42 -0.86 -55.28
#